data_b142d3076360b4474ab48bcb4d0e1e6c
#
_entry.id   b142d3076360b4474ab48bcb4d0e1e6c
#
_cell.length_a   1.000
_cell.length_b   1.000
_cell.length_c   1.000
_cell.angle_alpha   90.00
_cell.angle_beta   90.00
_cell.angle_gamma   90.00
#
_symmetry.space_group_name_H-M   'P 1'
#
loop_
_entity.id
_entity.type
_entity.pdbx_description
1 polymer ?
#
loop_
_entity_poly.entity_id
_entity_poly.type
_entity_poly.pdbx_seq_one_letter_code
_entity_poly.pdbx_strand_id
1 'polypeptide(L)'
;MSIEFARWWPILGLGAVPFIWRLSQHSTLGSSPRHRVVSAVLRIAVVVLLVSALLEPVWHRSGKWMSVVYALDVSSSIDPAFVGTAIDWIASTNNQGDPAHAAFIAFGGSARAAATAEGMRLVEVSTDVANRSINQSVTNLETALSRALRSFDPRYLKRLVLITDGNENAGNVSRLLGEAQESDVRVFTLPATVRGDGDSWVESIDLPDEIREAEPVNATVRVFSRVASSATVAQIGRAHV
;
A
#
# COMPACT_ATOMS: atom_id res chain seq x y z
N MET A 1 21.19 9.57 4.65
CA MET A 1 20.76 9.89 6.02
C MET A 1 20.33 11.33 6.02
N SER A 2 19.05 11.62 6.11
CA SER A 2 18.53 12.98 6.28
C SER A 2 17.89 13.08 7.66
N ILE A 3 18.11 14.21 8.32
CA ILE A 3 17.46 14.55 9.58
C ILE A 3 16.40 15.58 9.19
N GLU A 4 15.14 15.26 9.40
CA GLU A 4 14.04 16.19 9.27
C GLU A 4 13.56 16.60 10.65
N PHE A 5 13.25 17.88 10.82
CA PHE A 5 12.72 18.42 12.06
C PHE A 5 11.20 18.55 11.90
N ALA A 6 10.44 17.85 12.75
CA ALA A 6 8.98 17.89 12.71
C ALA A 6 8.44 19.30 13.04
N ARG A 7 9.19 20.09 13.82
CA ARG A 7 8.80 21.45 14.22
C ARG A 7 10.02 22.36 14.20
N TRP A 8 9.95 23.47 13.48
CA TRP A 8 11.04 24.45 13.38
C TRP A 8 10.96 25.60 14.39
N TRP A 9 9.76 25.92 14.90
CA TRP A 9 9.52 27.04 15.80
C TRP A 9 10.32 27.00 17.11
N PRO A 10 10.73 25.83 17.70
CA PRO A 10 11.51 25.81 18.94
C PRO A 10 12.89 26.46 18.81
N ILE A 11 13.39 26.62 17.57
CA ILE A 11 14.67 27.33 17.31
C ILE A 11 14.62 28.76 17.85
N LEU A 12 13.46 29.41 17.89
CA LEU A 12 13.26 30.73 18.48
C LEU A 12 13.64 30.75 19.98
N GLY A 13 13.55 29.59 20.67
CA GLY A 13 13.98 29.47 22.06
C GLY A 13 15.48 29.71 22.28
N LEU A 14 16.32 29.55 21.25
CA LEU A 14 17.74 29.88 21.31
C LEU A 14 17.97 31.38 21.48
N GLY A 15 17.00 32.22 21.16
CA GLY A 15 17.03 33.65 21.46
C GLY A 15 17.16 34.00 22.96
N ALA A 16 16.81 33.04 23.84
CA ALA A 16 17.02 33.22 25.28
C ALA A 16 18.49 33.08 25.72
N VAL A 17 19.35 32.50 24.91
CA VAL A 17 20.78 32.26 25.22
C VAL A 17 21.54 33.57 25.48
N PRO A 18 21.52 34.60 24.62
CA PRO A 18 22.21 35.87 24.88
C PRO A 18 21.62 36.61 26.09
N PHE A 19 20.34 36.47 26.37
CA PHE A 19 19.69 37.03 27.52
C PHE A 19 20.18 36.36 28.83
N ILE A 20 20.25 35.04 28.86
CA ILE A 20 20.78 34.25 30.00
C ILE A 20 22.27 34.62 30.24
N TRP A 21 23.04 34.72 29.17
CA TRP A 21 24.45 35.12 29.26
C TRP A 21 24.60 36.51 29.88
N ARG A 22 23.83 37.51 29.43
CA ARG A 22 23.83 38.86 29.95
C ARG A 22 23.40 38.92 31.42
N LEU A 23 22.36 38.15 31.81
CA LEU A 23 21.88 38.08 33.20
C LEU A 23 22.93 37.49 34.14
N SER A 24 23.69 36.48 33.66
CA SER A 24 24.74 35.85 34.48
C SER A 24 25.91 36.78 34.77
N GLN A 25 26.16 37.79 33.91
CA GLN A 25 27.20 38.79 34.14
C GLN A 25 26.80 39.82 35.19
N HIS A 26 25.48 40.10 35.36
CA HIS A 26 24.97 41.09 36.33
C HIS A 26 24.65 40.48 37.71
N SER A 27 24.92 39.19 37.94
CA SER A 27 24.72 38.55 39.23
C SER A 27 25.73 39.08 40.26
N THR A 28 25.23 39.85 41.23
CA THR A 28 26.00 40.53 42.28
C THR A 28 26.30 39.67 43.49
N LEU A 29 25.86 38.40 43.53
CA LEU A 29 26.15 37.45 44.61
C LEU A 29 27.60 36.99 44.50
N GLY A 30 28.39 37.25 45.54
CA GLY A 30 29.84 37.10 45.70
C GLY A 30 30.47 35.73 45.37
N SER A 31 30.05 35.10 44.29
CA SER A 31 30.60 33.84 43.78
C SER A 31 31.84 34.07 42.90
N SER A 32 32.81 33.18 43.00
CA SER A 32 34.04 33.22 42.21
C SER A 32 33.69 33.25 40.69
N PRO A 33 34.54 33.94 39.86
CA PRO A 33 34.29 34.02 38.43
C PRO A 33 34.13 32.67 37.75
N ARG A 34 34.76 31.63 38.23
CA ARG A 34 34.61 30.24 37.73
C ARG A 34 33.19 29.68 37.96
N HIS A 35 32.59 29.92 39.14
CA HIS A 35 31.22 29.46 39.41
C HIS A 35 30.18 30.17 38.55
N ARG A 36 30.37 31.44 38.18
CA ARG A 36 29.48 32.18 37.30
C ARG A 36 29.47 31.58 35.89
N VAL A 37 30.67 31.28 35.35
CA VAL A 37 30.80 30.68 34.02
C VAL A 37 30.19 29.29 34.01
N VAL A 38 30.46 28.44 34.98
CA VAL A 38 29.91 27.08 35.07
C VAL A 38 28.37 27.12 35.15
N SER A 39 27.81 28.02 35.99
CA SER A 39 26.36 28.16 36.11
C SER A 39 25.72 28.68 34.81
N ALA A 40 26.37 29.61 34.10
CA ALA A 40 25.87 30.10 32.81
C ALA A 40 25.88 28.99 31.74
N VAL A 41 26.98 28.24 31.65
CA VAL A 41 27.11 27.10 30.72
C VAL A 41 26.06 26.06 30.99
N LEU A 42 25.83 25.71 32.26
CA LEU A 42 24.82 24.72 32.62
C LEU A 42 23.39 25.16 32.19
N ARG A 43 23.05 26.43 32.43
CA ARG A 43 21.74 26.99 32.01
C ARG A 43 21.57 26.97 30.49
N ILE A 44 22.62 27.37 29.76
CA ILE A 44 22.61 27.34 28.30
C ILE A 44 22.47 25.91 27.80
N ALA A 45 23.20 24.94 28.40
CA ALA A 45 23.10 23.55 28.05
C ALA A 45 21.68 23.00 28.24
N VAL A 46 21.01 23.38 29.34
CA VAL A 46 19.61 22.98 29.59
C VAL A 46 18.68 23.56 28.52
N VAL A 47 18.86 24.84 28.14
CA VAL A 47 18.02 25.45 27.09
C VAL A 47 18.27 24.79 25.75
N VAL A 48 19.50 24.48 25.37
CA VAL A 48 19.85 23.79 24.13
C VAL A 48 19.24 22.37 24.10
N LEU A 49 19.32 21.64 25.22
CA LEU A 49 18.71 20.31 25.34
C LEU A 49 17.18 20.36 25.21
N LEU A 50 16.54 21.33 25.84
CA LEU A 50 15.08 21.54 25.73
C LEU A 50 14.67 21.88 24.29
N VAL A 51 15.38 22.78 23.64
CA VAL A 51 15.13 23.13 22.24
C VAL A 51 15.32 21.89 21.35
N SER A 52 16.40 21.13 21.56
CA SER A 52 16.68 19.91 20.81
C SER A 52 15.59 18.85 20.99
N ALA A 53 15.07 18.70 22.21
CA ALA A 53 13.97 17.79 22.50
C ALA A 53 12.65 18.22 21.83
N LEU A 54 12.37 19.54 21.82
CA LEU A 54 11.16 20.09 21.21
C LEU A 54 11.19 20.12 19.67
N LEU A 55 12.40 20.08 19.08
CA LEU A 55 12.57 19.97 17.62
C LEU A 55 12.11 18.61 17.06
N GLU A 56 11.92 17.61 17.94
CA GLU A 56 11.51 16.26 17.54
C GLU A 56 12.29 15.76 16.30
N PRO A 57 13.64 15.61 16.38
CA PRO A 57 14.41 15.18 15.23
C PRO A 57 14.00 13.76 14.81
N VAL A 58 13.43 13.63 13.60
CA VAL A 58 13.10 12.35 12.99
C VAL A 58 14.26 11.89 12.12
N TRP A 59 14.80 10.75 12.45
CA TRP A 59 15.91 10.17 11.70
C TRP A 59 15.34 9.32 10.57
N HIS A 60 15.36 9.83 9.35
CA HIS A 60 14.99 9.05 8.18
C HIS A 60 16.19 8.16 7.78
N ARG A 61 16.09 6.88 8.08
CA ARG A 61 16.96 5.89 7.46
C ARG A 61 16.48 5.70 6.01
N SER A 62 17.30 6.09 5.04
CA SER A 62 17.07 5.74 3.65
C SER A 62 16.88 4.23 3.50
N GLY A 63 15.92 3.82 2.67
CA GLY A 63 15.50 2.42 2.49
C GLY A 63 16.52 1.46 1.87
N LYS A 64 17.83 1.83 1.87
CA LYS A 64 18.96 1.04 1.29
C LYS A 64 19.14 -0.37 1.86
N TRP A 65 18.29 -0.80 2.78
CA TRP A 65 18.31 -2.13 3.38
C TRP A 65 17.05 -2.93 3.06
N MET A 66 16.23 -2.42 2.16
CA MET A 66 14.96 -3.06 1.80
C MET A 66 14.93 -3.47 0.33
N SER A 67 14.38 -4.66 0.09
CA SER A 67 13.89 -5.11 -1.20
C SER A 67 12.38 -4.96 -1.18
N VAL A 68 11.83 -4.08 -2.02
CA VAL A 68 10.40 -3.79 -2.09
C VAL A 68 9.84 -4.35 -3.39
N VAL A 69 8.76 -5.11 -3.29
CA VAL A 69 8.00 -5.58 -4.45
C VAL A 69 6.63 -4.93 -4.40
N TYR A 70 6.27 -4.23 -5.45
CA TYR A 70 4.94 -3.66 -5.65
C TYR A 70 4.14 -4.59 -6.55
N ALA A 71 3.02 -5.10 -6.08
CA ALA A 71 2.10 -5.93 -6.85
C ALA A 71 0.76 -5.21 -6.99
N LEU A 72 0.41 -4.84 -8.20
CA LEU A 72 -0.80 -4.08 -8.56
C LEU A 72 -1.78 -4.99 -9.30
N ASP A 73 -2.97 -5.08 -8.78
CA ASP A 73 -4.11 -5.73 -9.42
C ASP A 73 -4.62 -4.86 -10.56
N VAL A 74 -4.66 -5.43 -11.76
CA VAL A 74 -5.17 -4.79 -12.97
C VAL A 74 -6.37 -5.56 -13.53
N SER A 75 -7.04 -6.35 -12.68
CA SER A 75 -8.26 -7.07 -13.06
C SER A 75 -9.40 -6.10 -13.39
N SER A 76 -10.40 -6.59 -14.12
CA SER A 76 -11.55 -5.78 -14.59
C SER A 76 -12.45 -5.29 -13.46
N SER A 77 -12.32 -5.83 -12.24
CA SER A 77 -13.02 -5.35 -11.03
C SER A 77 -12.48 -4.00 -10.55
N ILE A 78 -11.22 -3.68 -10.88
CA ILE A 78 -10.55 -2.45 -10.43
C ILE A 78 -10.90 -1.29 -11.38
N ASP A 79 -11.13 -0.10 -10.80
CA ASP A 79 -11.34 1.11 -11.57
C ASP A 79 -10.06 1.49 -12.35
N PRO A 80 -10.11 1.64 -13.69
CA PRO A 80 -8.97 2.05 -14.49
C PRO A 80 -8.36 3.39 -14.08
N ALA A 81 -9.16 4.34 -13.58
CA ALA A 81 -8.67 5.62 -13.07
C ALA A 81 -7.82 5.40 -11.79
N PHE A 82 -8.23 4.46 -10.94
CA PHE A 82 -7.47 4.08 -9.76
C PHE A 82 -6.13 3.43 -10.14
N VAL A 83 -6.11 2.53 -11.14
CA VAL A 83 -4.86 1.89 -11.61
C VAL A 83 -3.83 2.95 -11.99
N GLY A 84 -4.23 3.97 -12.76
CA GLY A 84 -3.35 5.09 -13.11
C GLY A 84 -2.78 5.81 -11.89
N THR A 85 -3.64 6.17 -10.94
CA THR A 85 -3.25 6.85 -9.69
C THR A 85 -2.34 5.97 -8.83
N ALA A 86 -2.61 4.66 -8.76
CA ALA A 86 -1.79 3.72 -8.02
C ALA A 86 -0.37 3.60 -8.59
N ILE A 87 -0.23 3.60 -9.92
CA ILE A 87 1.08 3.57 -10.58
C ILE A 87 1.88 4.84 -10.26
N ASP A 88 1.25 6.02 -10.31
CA ASP A 88 1.89 7.29 -9.98
C ASP A 88 2.30 7.34 -8.49
N TRP A 89 1.46 6.81 -7.62
CA TRP A 89 1.77 6.66 -6.20
C TRP A 89 2.94 5.71 -5.97
N ILE A 90 2.98 4.54 -6.64
CA ILE A 90 4.08 3.59 -6.56
C ILE A 90 5.38 4.25 -7.01
N ALA A 91 5.37 4.96 -8.14
CA ALA A 91 6.55 5.65 -8.68
C ALA A 91 7.08 6.69 -7.69
N SER A 92 6.20 7.53 -7.15
CA SER A 92 6.58 8.57 -6.18
C SER A 92 7.10 7.97 -4.87
N THR A 93 6.44 6.94 -4.34
CA THR A 93 6.82 6.26 -3.09
C THR A 93 8.15 5.54 -3.24
N ASN A 94 8.37 4.86 -4.38
CA ASN A 94 9.63 4.20 -4.68
C ASN A 94 10.80 5.21 -4.76
N ASN A 95 10.58 6.34 -5.42
CA ASN A 95 11.59 7.40 -5.55
C ASN A 95 11.93 8.06 -4.20
N GLN A 96 10.93 8.27 -3.34
CA GLN A 96 11.14 8.83 -2.00
C GLN A 96 11.79 7.84 -1.05
N GLY A 97 11.39 6.55 -1.14
CA GLY A 97 11.90 5.50 -0.27
C GLY A 97 13.33 5.06 -0.61
N ASP A 98 13.77 5.23 -1.84
CA ASP A 98 15.09 4.81 -2.37
C ASP A 98 15.49 3.42 -1.86
N PRO A 99 14.67 2.36 -2.11
CA PRO A 99 14.99 1.01 -1.67
C PRO A 99 16.24 0.48 -2.39
N ALA A 100 16.97 -0.44 -1.74
CA ALA A 100 18.14 -1.07 -2.37
C ALA A 100 17.78 -1.89 -3.61
N HIS A 101 16.58 -2.45 -3.63
CA HIS A 101 16.01 -3.20 -4.73
C HIS A 101 14.50 -2.94 -4.81
N ALA A 102 14.00 -2.68 -6.01
CA ALA A 102 12.58 -2.56 -6.29
C ALA A 102 12.16 -3.46 -7.45
N ALA A 103 11.00 -4.11 -7.34
CA ALA A 103 10.39 -4.85 -8.42
C ALA A 103 8.91 -4.48 -8.55
N PHE A 104 8.42 -4.44 -9.79
CA PHE A 104 7.08 -4.01 -10.12
C PHE A 104 6.35 -5.14 -10.82
N ILE A 105 5.17 -5.50 -10.35
CA ILE A 105 4.37 -6.62 -10.84
C ILE A 105 2.95 -6.13 -11.08
N ALA A 106 2.45 -6.31 -12.29
CA ALA A 106 1.02 -6.21 -12.59
C ALA A 106 0.44 -7.62 -12.66
N PHE A 107 -0.75 -7.83 -12.09
CA PHE A 107 -1.38 -9.13 -12.07
C PHE A 107 -2.90 -9.06 -12.27
N GLY A 108 -3.45 -10.18 -12.71
CA GLY A 108 -4.84 -10.55 -12.85
C GLY A 108 -4.90 -12.06 -12.83
N GLY A 109 -5.31 -12.73 -13.90
CA GLY A 109 -5.21 -14.19 -14.04
C GLY A 109 -3.77 -14.73 -14.14
N SER A 110 -2.81 -13.86 -14.48
CA SER A 110 -1.36 -14.13 -14.48
C SER A 110 -0.61 -12.93 -13.95
N ALA A 111 0.65 -13.13 -13.50
CA ALA A 111 1.47 -12.05 -12.97
C ALA A 111 2.67 -11.76 -13.88
N ARG A 112 2.91 -10.48 -14.17
CA ARG A 112 4.02 -10.02 -15.03
C ARG A 112 4.84 -8.96 -14.33
N ALA A 113 6.17 -9.08 -14.47
CA ALA A 113 7.09 -8.08 -13.99
C ALA A 113 7.23 -6.96 -15.04
N ALA A 114 7.28 -5.72 -14.56
CA ALA A 114 7.64 -4.54 -15.32
C ALA A 114 9.01 -4.03 -14.87
N ALA A 115 9.73 -3.36 -15.76
CA ALA A 115 11.03 -2.78 -15.42
C ALA A 115 10.93 -1.54 -14.52
N THR A 116 9.85 -0.80 -14.66
CA THR A 116 9.54 0.42 -13.88
C THR A 116 8.09 0.42 -13.45
N ALA A 117 7.73 1.31 -12.52
CA ALA A 117 6.33 1.51 -12.13
C ALA A 117 5.46 1.90 -13.34
N GLU A 118 5.95 2.84 -14.17
CA GLU A 118 5.24 3.26 -15.39
C GLU A 118 5.12 2.13 -16.41
N GLY A 119 6.09 1.21 -16.43
CA GLY A 119 6.06 0.01 -17.26
C GLY A 119 4.88 -0.91 -16.98
N MET A 120 4.27 -0.82 -15.78
CA MET A 120 3.04 -1.57 -15.46
C MET A 120 1.85 -1.12 -16.32
N ARG A 121 1.78 0.15 -16.75
CA ARG A 121 0.74 0.66 -17.68
C ARG A 121 0.79 -0.05 -19.03
N LEU A 122 2.01 -0.34 -19.53
CA LEU A 122 2.20 -1.02 -20.82
C LEU A 122 1.80 -2.49 -20.75
N VAL A 123 1.88 -3.10 -19.57
CA VAL A 123 1.44 -4.49 -19.34
C VAL A 123 -0.09 -4.58 -19.38
N GLU A 124 -0.78 -3.53 -18.91
CA GLU A 124 -2.24 -3.43 -18.91
C GLU A 124 -2.81 -3.29 -20.34
N VAL A 125 -2.19 -2.48 -21.18
CA VAL A 125 -2.72 -2.10 -22.50
C VAL A 125 -2.40 -3.13 -23.61
N SER A 126 -1.55 -4.10 -23.36
CA SER A 126 -1.17 -5.09 -24.38
C SER A 126 -2.30 -6.08 -24.65
N THR A 127 -3.23 -5.69 -25.53
CA THR A 127 -4.29 -6.53 -26.11
C THR A 127 -3.77 -7.54 -27.13
N ASP A 128 -2.46 -7.68 -27.28
CA ASP A 128 -1.86 -8.58 -28.26
C ASP A 128 -1.98 -10.05 -27.82
N VAL A 129 -2.91 -10.73 -28.49
CA VAL A 129 -3.53 -12.03 -28.15
C VAL A 129 -2.53 -13.20 -28.14
N ALA A 130 -1.32 -13.03 -28.60
CA ALA A 130 -0.42 -14.16 -28.86
C ALA A 130 0.51 -14.58 -27.71
N ASN A 131 0.71 -13.85 -26.65
CA ASN A 131 1.50 -14.31 -25.47
C ASN A 131 1.76 -13.28 -24.35
N ARG A 132 1.15 -12.11 -24.30
CA ARG A 132 1.57 -11.01 -23.42
C ARG A 132 0.46 -10.31 -22.62
N SER A 133 -0.79 -10.65 -22.79
CA SER A 133 -1.89 -10.02 -22.06
C SER A 133 -2.14 -10.71 -20.71
N ILE A 134 -2.36 -9.91 -19.68
CA ILE A 134 -2.93 -10.39 -18.42
C ILE A 134 -4.41 -10.62 -18.65
N ASN A 135 -4.93 -11.80 -18.28
CA ASN A 135 -6.36 -12.03 -18.27
C ASN A 135 -6.98 -11.21 -17.13
N GLN A 136 -7.65 -10.13 -17.47
CA GLN A 136 -8.25 -9.20 -16.52
C GLN A 136 -9.58 -9.68 -15.92
N SER A 137 -10.24 -10.68 -16.50
CA SER A 137 -11.48 -11.25 -15.96
C SER A 137 -11.26 -12.15 -14.74
N VAL A 138 -9.99 -12.38 -14.38
CA VAL A 138 -9.57 -13.29 -13.32
C VAL A 138 -8.60 -12.56 -12.39
N THR A 139 -8.80 -12.72 -11.08
CA THR A 139 -7.87 -12.25 -10.04
C THR A 139 -7.26 -13.46 -9.35
N ASN A 140 -5.93 -13.64 -9.52
CA ASN A 140 -5.17 -14.76 -8.97
C ASN A 140 -4.04 -14.23 -8.07
N LEU A 141 -4.34 -14.12 -6.76
CA LEU A 141 -3.39 -13.65 -5.75
C LEU A 141 -2.26 -14.67 -5.50
N GLU A 142 -2.52 -15.98 -5.68
CA GLU A 142 -1.50 -17.02 -5.57
C GLU A 142 -0.37 -16.77 -6.59
N THR A 143 -0.73 -16.51 -7.85
CA THR A 143 0.24 -16.20 -8.90
C THR A 143 1.00 -14.92 -8.63
N ALA A 144 0.32 -13.87 -8.13
CA ALA A 144 0.93 -12.60 -7.75
C ALA A 144 1.97 -12.80 -6.62
N LEU A 145 1.58 -13.48 -5.54
CA LEU A 145 2.45 -13.77 -4.40
C LEU A 145 3.64 -14.64 -4.79
N SER A 146 3.41 -15.72 -5.56
CA SER A 146 4.46 -16.59 -6.08
C SER A 146 5.48 -15.82 -6.94
N ARG A 147 5.01 -14.88 -7.77
CA ARG A 147 5.90 -14.03 -8.56
C ARG A 147 6.67 -13.06 -7.68
N ALA A 148 6.02 -12.47 -6.68
CA ALA A 148 6.63 -11.55 -5.73
C ALA A 148 7.75 -12.22 -4.93
N LEU A 149 7.52 -13.43 -4.40
CA LEU A 149 8.51 -14.19 -3.63
C LEU A 149 9.79 -14.42 -4.44
N ARG A 150 9.67 -14.71 -5.72
CA ARG A 150 10.82 -14.87 -6.63
C ARG A 150 11.49 -13.58 -7.07
N SER A 151 10.87 -12.43 -6.84
CA SER A 151 11.39 -11.13 -7.27
C SER A 151 12.18 -10.40 -6.20
N PHE A 152 12.22 -10.90 -4.96
CA PHE A 152 13.00 -10.30 -3.89
C PHE A 152 14.50 -10.57 -4.03
N ASP A 153 15.30 -9.58 -3.70
CA ASP A 153 16.74 -9.79 -3.45
C ASP A 153 16.92 -10.34 -2.02
N PRO A 154 17.50 -11.55 -1.85
CA PRO A 154 17.59 -12.22 -0.56
C PRO A 154 18.49 -11.50 0.47
N ARG A 155 19.33 -10.57 0.01
CA ARG A 155 20.27 -9.82 0.87
C ARG A 155 19.61 -8.72 1.70
N TYR A 156 18.36 -8.36 1.39
CA TYR A 156 17.66 -7.22 1.98
C TYR A 156 16.40 -7.65 2.71
N LEU A 157 15.90 -6.76 3.56
CA LEU A 157 14.61 -6.94 4.22
C LEU A 157 13.47 -6.89 3.18
N LYS A 158 12.66 -7.93 3.12
CA LYS A 158 11.64 -8.12 2.09
C LYS A 158 10.33 -7.46 2.49
N ARG A 159 9.79 -6.62 1.61
CA ARG A 159 8.52 -5.90 1.78
C ARG A 159 7.69 -6.04 0.52
N LEU A 160 6.52 -6.64 0.65
CA LEU A 160 5.52 -6.72 -0.42
C LEU A 160 4.45 -5.66 -0.17
N VAL A 161 4.21 -4.82 -1.17
CA VAL A 161 3.06 -3.91 -1.22
C VAL A 161 2.08 -4.48 -2.23
N LEU A 162 0.96 -4.97 -1.74
CA LEU A 162 -0.10 -5.60 -2.53
C LEU A 162 -1.29 -4.64 -2.63
N ILE A 163 -1.63 -4.23 -3.84
CA ILE A 163 -2.72 -3.32 -4.15
C ILE A 163 -3.79 -4.10 -4.89
N THR A 164 -4.91 -4.39 -4.25
CA THR A 164 -5.99 -5.25 -4.76
C THR A 164 -7.29 -4.99 -4.00
N ASP A 165 -8.42 -5.36 -4.55
CA ASP A 165 -9.72 -5.40 -3.85
C ASP A 165 -9.87 -6.66 -2.96
N GLY A 166 -8.95 -7.61 -3.07
CA GLY A 166 -8.93 -8.85 -2.29
C GLY A 166 -9.85 -9.95 -2.80
N ASN A 167 -10.57 -9.74 -3.91
CA ASN A 167 -11.50 -10.72 -4.47
C ASN A 167 -10.77 -11.74 -5.35
N GLU A 168 -10.12 -12.72 -4.71
CA GLU A 168 -9.52 -13.84 -5.44
C GLU A 168 -10.62 -14.77 -6.00
N ASN A 169 -10.65 -14.93 -7.33
CA ASN A 169 -11.58 -15.83 -8.02
C ASN A 169 -10.90 -16.99 -8.74
N ALA A 170 -9.57 -17.05 -8.69
CA ALA A 170 -8.76 -18.16 -9.17
C ALA A 170 -7.51 -18.33 -8.32
N GLY A 171 -7.08 -19.56 -8.11
CA GLY A 171 -5.96 -19.89 -7.25
C GLY A 171 -6.35 -20.03 -5.78
N ASN A 172 -5.36 -20.05 -4.91
CA ASN A 172 -5.53 -20.07 -3.45
C ASN A 172 -4.27 -19.50 -2.79
N VAL A 173 -4.28 -18.21 -2.51
CA VAL A 173 -3.14 -17.51 -1.90
C VAL A 173 -2.71 -18.10 -0.56
N SER A 174 -3.64 -18.74 0.19
CA SER A 174 -3.34 -19.32 1.50
C SER A 174 -2.25 -20.40 1.44
N ARG A 175 -2.07 -21.05 0.28
CA ARG A 175 -1.01 -22.06 0.10
C ARG A 175 0.40 -21.50 0.19
N LEU A 176 0.57 -20.21 -0.14
CA LEU A 176 1.88 -19.56 -0.16
C LEU A 176 2.17 -18.71 1.08
N LEU A 177 1.20 -18.58 2.00
CA LEU A 177 1.41 -17.78 3.21
C LEU A 177 2.52 -18.34 4.10
N GLY A 178 2.63 -19.68 4.20
CA GLY A 178 3.72 -20.33 4.91
C GLY A 178 5.09 -20.01 4.33
N GLU A 179 5.23 -20.08 2.99
CA GLU A 179 6.47 -19.75 2.28
C GLU A 179 6.83 -18.25 2.46
N ALA A 180 5.85 -17.36 2.40
CA ALA A 180 6.05 -15.93 2.64
C ALA A 180 6.56 -15.66 4.07
N GLN A 181 5.99 -16.37 5.07
CA GLN A 181 6.40 -16.26 6.47
C GLN A 181 7.82 -16.82 6.69
N GLU A 182 8.12 -17.99 6.16
CA GLU A 182 9.46 -18.60 6.24
C GLU A 182 10.52 -17.74 5.56
N SER A 183 10.13 -17.02 4.51
CA SER A 183 11.00 -16.09 3.79
C SER A 183 11.13 -14.72 4.46
N ASP A 184 10.54 -14.47 5.62
CA ASP A 184 10.49 -13.19 6.35
C ASP A 184 9.97 -12.02 5.48
N VAL A 185 8.95 -12.30 4.66
CA VAL A 185 8.30 -11.28 3.84
C VAL A 185 7.20 -10.60 4.64
N ARG A 186 7.29 -9.28 4.82
CA ARG A 186 6.18 -8.49 5.38
C ARG A 186 5.30 -7.98 4.26
N VAL A 187 4.02 -8.32 4.35
CA VAL A 187 3.00 -7.93 3.36
C VAL A 187 2.21 -6.73 3.89
N PHE A 188 2.12 -5.70 3.07
CA PHE A 188 1.30 -4.52 3.28
C PHE A 188 0.24 -4.49 2.19
N THR A 189 -1.02 -4.47 2.59
CA THR A 189 -2.15 -4.43 1.65
C THR A 189 -2.74 -3.03 1.59
N LEU A 190 -2.97 -2.55 0.38
CA LEU A 190 -3.70 -1.32 0.09
C LEU A 190 -4.97 -1.69 -0.66
N PRO A 191 -6.16 -1.32 -0.15
CA PRO A 191 -7.41 -1.62 -0.84
C PRO A 191 -7.51 -0.81 -2.13
N ALA A 192 -7.76 -1.50 -3.24
CA ALA A 192 -8.04 -0.89 -4.52
C ALA A 192 -9.50 -0.45 -4.62
N THR A 193 -9.74 0.65 -5.34
CA THR A 193 -11.10 1.11 -5.61
C THR A 193 -11.74 0.20 -6.66
N VAL A 194 -12.84 -0.41 -6.30
CA VAL A 194 -13.63 -1.29 -7.19
C VAL A 194 -14.40 -0.43 -8.18
N ARG A 195 -14.49 -0.90 -9.41
CA ARG A 195 -15.28 -0.27 -10.46
C ARG A 195 -16.74 -0.15 -10.03
N GLY A 196 -17.21 1.10 -9.90
CA GLY A 196 -18.54 1.37 -9.39
C GLY A 196 -19.66 1.26 -10.43
N ASP A 197 -19.32 1.03 -11.70
CA ASP A 197 -20.23 1.09 -12.80
C ASP A 197 -21.03 -0.21 -12.94
N GLY A 198 -22.25 -0.20 -12.37
CA GLY A 198 -23.28 -1.13 -12.79
C GLY A 198 -23.16 -2.56 -12.28
N ASP A 199 -22.53 -2.78 -11.13
CA ASP A 199 -22.55 -4.10 -10.49
C ASP A 199 -24.00 -4.55 -10.27
N SER A 200 -24.35 -5.60 -11.01
CA SER A 200 -25.63 -6.31 -10.87
C SER A 200 -25.33 -7.76 -10.54
N TRP A 201 -25.94 -8.30 -9.50
CA TRP A 201 -25.76 -9.70 -9.12
C TRP A 201 -27.11 -10.33 -8.76
N VAL A 202 -27.15 -11.66 -8.86
CA VAL A 202 -28.28 -12.42 -8.38
C VAL A 202 -28.16 -12.54 -6.86
N GLU A 203 -29.13 -11.92 -6.15
CA GLU A 203 -29.15 -11.91 -4.67
C GLU A 203 -29.70 -13.23 -4.13
N SER A 204 -30.79 -13.74 -4.73
CA SER A 204 -31.38 -15.00 -4.36
C SER A 204 -32.12 -15.65 -5.53
N ILE A 205 -32.24 -16.97 -5.47
CA ILE A 205 -33.10 -17.75 -6.34
C ILE A 205 -33.98 -18.59 -5.41
N ASP A 206 -35.26 -18.27 -5.37
CA ASP A 206 -36.24 -19.00 -4.59
C ASP A 206 -36.98 -20.00 -5.48
N LEU A 207 -36.85 -21.26 -5.16
CA LEU A 207 -37.51 -22.42 -5.82
C LEU A 207 -38.40 -23.12 -4.82
N PRO A 208 -39.51 -23.77 -5.25
CA PRO A 208 -40.29 -24.67 -4.39
C PRO A 208 -39.45 -25.84 -3.90
N ASP A 209 -39.70 -26.29 -2.66
CA ASP A 209 -39.00 -27.42 -2.05
C ASP A 209 -39.22 -28.77 -2.80
N GLU A 210 -40.38 -28.91 -3.44
CA GLU A 210 -40.71 -30.09 -4.25
C GLU A 210 -41.01 -29.67 -5.69
N ILE A 211 -40.27 -30.24 -6.62
CA ILE A 211 -40.45 -30.05 -8.07
C ILE A 211 -40.80 -31.43 -8.68
N ARG A 212 -41.96 -31.50 -9.33
CA ARG A 212 -42.38 -32.73 -10.05
C ARG A 212 -42.04 -32.60 -11.54
N GLU A 213 -41.71 -33.74 -12.11
CA GLU A 213 -41.39 -33.82 -13.53
C GLU A 213 -42.59 -33.39 -14.39
N ALA A 214 -42.35 -32.56 -15.41
CA ALA A 214 -43.35 -32.01 -16.32
C ALA A 214 -44.38 -31.02 -15.70
N GLU A 215 -44.19 -30.53 -14.47
CA GLU A 215 -45.04 -29.52 -13.85
C GLU A 215 -44.40 -28.12 -14.00
N PRO A 216 -45.18 -27.09 -14.38
CA PRO A 216 -44.63 -25.73 -14.46
C PRO A 216 -44.25 -25.24 -13.07
N VAL A 217 -42.99 -24.77 -12.93
CA VAL A 217 -42.44 -24.31 -11.68
C VAL A 217 -42.23 -22.78 -11.75
N ASN A 218 -42.68 -22.09 -10.72
CA ASN A 218 -42.37 -20.68 -10.56
C ASN A 218 -41.02 -20.50 -9.82
N ALA A 219 -40.04 -19.93 -10.51
CA ALA A 219 -38.77 -19.51 -9.92
C ALA A 219 -38.75 -17.99 -9.71
N THR A 220 -38.46 -17.56 -8.49
CA THR A 220 -38.29 -16.11 -8.23
C THR A 220 -36.80 -15.82 -8.14
N VAL A 221 -36.31 -15.00 -9.06
CA VAL A 221 -34.90 -14.55 -9.08
C VAL A 221 -34.87 -13.10 -8.64
N ARG A 222 -34.16 -12.82 -7.54
CA ARG A 222 -33.90 -11.44 -7.11
C ARG A 222 -32.56 -11.01 -7.65
N VAL A 223 -32.58 -9.89 -8.38
CA VAL A 223 -31.37 -9.28 -8.93
C VAL A 223 -31.21 -7.91 -8.28
N PHE A 224 -30.05 -7.69 -7.71
CA PHE A 224 -29.66 -6.38 -7.19
C PHE A 224 -28.82 -5.66 -8.24
N SER A 225 -29.05 -4.35 -8.38
CA SER A 225 -28.22 -3.48 -9.22
C SER A 225 -28.01 -2.15 -8.53
N ARG A 226 -26.76 -1.65 -8.53
CA ARG A 226 -26.43 -0.33 -7.96
C ARG A 226 -26.93 0.83 -8.80
N VAL A 227 -27.08 0.61 -10.09
CA VAL A 227 -27.52 1.63 -11.06
C VAL A 227 -28.74 1.11 -11.79
N ALA A 228 -29.69 1.97 -12.10
CA ALA A 228 -30.83 1.60 -12.91
C ALA A 228 -30.35 1.10 -14.28
N SER A 229 -30.48 -0.19 -14.53
CA SER A 229 -30.03 -0.88 -15.73
C SER A 229 -31.05 -1.89 -16.19
N SER A 230 -31.05 -2.22 -17.48
CA SER A 230 -31.83 -3.33 -18.03
C SER A 230 -30.96 -4.57 -18.09
N ALA A 231 -31.45 -5.68 -17.58
CA ALA A 231 -30.77 -6.97 -17.62
C ALA A 231 -31.65 -8.02 -18.27
N THR A 232 -31.05 -8.93 -19.01
CA THR A 232 -31.72 -10.10 -19.57
C THR A 232 -31.38 -11.31 -18.72
N VAL A 233 -32.41 -11.95 -18.15
CA VAL A 233 -32.25 -13.21 -17.42
C VAL A 233 -32.44 -14.35 -18.41
N ALA A 234 -31.41 -15.18 -18.60
CA ALA A 234 -31.50 -16.38 -19.44
C ALA A 234 -31.32 -17.62 -18.55
N GLN A 235 -32.28 -18.55 -18.66
CA GLN A 235 -32.15 -19.87 -18.03
C GLN A 235 -31.47 -20.83 -19.01
N ILE A 236 -30.34 -21.40 -18.61
CA ILE A 236 -29.65 -22.43 -19.38
C ILE A 236 -29.95 -23.77 -18.71
N GLY A 237 -30.86 -24.57 -19.31
CA GLY A 237 -31.17 -25.93 -18.86
C GLY A 237 -30.44 -26.98 -19.71
N ARG A 238 -29.95 -28.08 -19.09
CA ARG A 238 -29.60 -29.28 -19.80
C ARG A 238 -30.87 -30.12 -19.95
N ALA A 239 -31.30 -30.38 -21.16
CA ALA A 239 -32.22 -31.47 -21.43
C ALA A 239 -31.42 -32.79 -21.25
N HIS A 240 -31.76 -33.60 -20.26
CA HIS A 240 -31.35 -34.98 -20.25
C HIS A 240 -32.31 -35.70 -21.19
N VAL A 241 -31.78 -36.23 -22.28
CA VAL A 241 -32.42 -37.24 -23.14
C VAL A 241 -32.05 -38.60 -22.56
#